data_90ce8c76e9326ddf735ad54db365bc96
#
_entry.id   90ce8c76e9326ddf735ad54db365bc96
#
_cell.length_a   1.000
_cell.length_b   1.000
_cell.length_c   1.000
_cell.angle_alpha   90.00
_cell.angle_beta   90.00
_cell.angle_gamma   90.00
#
_symmetry.space_group_name_H-M   'P 1'
#
loop_
_entity.id
_entity.type
_entity.pdbx_description
1 polymer ?
#
loop_
_entity_poly.entity_id
_entity_poly.type
_entity_poly.pdbx_seq_one_letter_code
_entity_poly.pdbx_strand_id
1 'polypeptide(L)'
;MKNIVIAAGYATRLGELTKNFPKPLLKIGENTILGRMLDDIDRIPEIDEHIIITNHKFAGIFEEWASKQSYTKPVTIVDDGTETNDTRLGAVCDLLFAMDKLHIDDDMLVVAADNILFFSFREFVDFAKVKGSSCIMCHEQPSIEKLQRT
;
A
#
# COMPACT_ATOMS: atom_id res chain seq x y z
N MET A 1 2.98 11.50 -10.93
CA MET A 1 2.54 11.12 -9.54
C MET A 1 2.80 9.64 -9.32
N LYS A 2 3.44 9.27 -8.22
CA LYS A 2 3.71 7.88 -7.84
C LYS A 2 2.61 7.33 -6.91
N ASN A 3 2.19 6.08 -7.11
CA ASN A 3 1.37 5.38 -6.13
C ASN A 3 2.29 4.57 -5.20
N ILE A 4 2.34 4.92 -3.93
CA ILE A 4 3.15 4.27 -2.91
C ILE A 4 2.26 3.40 -2.03
N VAL A 5 2.52 2.10 -2.04
CA VAL A 5 1.76 1.11 -1.28
C VAL A 5 2.59 0.62 -0.10
N ILE A 6 2.16 0.91 1.12
CA ILE A 6 2.81 0.44 2.34
C ILE A 6 2.31 -0.98 2.65
N ALA A 7 3.19 -1.97 2.47
CA ALA A 7 2.88 -3.39 2.61
C ALA A 7 3.89 -4.16 3.51
N ALA A 8 4.77 -3.45 4.23
CA ALA A 8 5.83 -4.04 5.06
C ALA A 8 5.34 -4.63 6.40
N GLY A 9 4.03 -4.60 6.67
CA GLY A 9 3.45 -5.14 7.90
C GLY A 9 3.53 -6.65 8.01
N TYR A 10 3.83 -7.17 9.22
CA TYR A 10 3.95 -8.61 9.50
C TYR A 10 2.62 -9.31 9.82
N ALA A 11 1.50 -8.55 9.89
CA ALA A 11 0.13 -9.04 10.10
C ALA A 11 -0.02 -10.07 11.25
N THR A 12 0.68 -9.87 12.37
CA THR A 12 0.79 -10.80 13.49
C THR A 12 -0.55 -11.19 14.12
N ARG A 13 -1.59 -10.35 13.96
CA ARG A 13 -2.95 -10.57 14.51
C ARG A 13 -3.73 -11.70 13.82
N LEU A 14 -3.36 -12.09 12.59
CA LEU A 14 -4.05 -13.14 11.82
C LEU A 14 -3.44 -14.54 12.01
N GLY A 15 -2.47 -14.69 12.88
CA GLY A 15 -1.89 -15.97 13.28
C GLY A 15 -1.32 -16.77 12.10
N GLU A 16 -1.70 -18.05 12.00
CA GLU A 16 -1.17 -18.97 11.01
C GLU A 16 -1.43 -18.56 9.54
N LEU A 17 -2.53 -17.82 9.26
CA LEU A 17 -2.87 -17.39 7.90
C LEU A 17 -1.84 -16.45 7.28
N THR A 18 -1.15 -15.67 8.11
CA THR A 18 -0.19 -14.66 7.65
C THR A 18 1.23 -14.93 8.13
N LYS A 19 1.46 -16.06 8.80
CA LYS A 19 2.79 -16.44 9.30
C LYS A 19 3.83 -16.51 8.17
N ASN A 20 3.45 -17.06 7.02
CA ASN A 20 4.32 -17.23 5.86
C ASN A 20 3.76 -16.63 4.57
N PHE A 21 2.71 -15.79 4.68
CA PHE A 21 2.07 -15.18 3.52
C PHE A 21 1.60 -13.75 3.86
N PRO A 22 1.89 -12.74 3.01
CA PRO A 22 1.54 -11.36 3.30
C PRO A 22 0.04 -11.12 3.21
N LYS A 23 -0.54 -10.43 4.21
CA LYS A 23 -1.96 -10.10 4.28
C LYS A 23 -2.50 -9.43 3.00
N PRO A 24 -1.78 -8.46 2.38
CA PRO A 24 -2.26 -7.80 1.16
C PRO A 24 -2.54 -8.74 -0.01
N LEU A 25 -1.89 -9.90 -0.05
CA LEU A 25 -2.05 -10.89 -1.11
C LEU A 25 -3.06 -12.00 -0.78
N LEU A 26 -3.75 -11.92 0.36
CA LEU A 26 -4.88 -12.81 0.66
C LEU A 26 -6.00 -12.56 -0.34
N LYS A 27 -6.58 -13.65 -0.86
CA LYS A 27 -7.68 -13.59 -1.81
C LYS A 27 -9.00 -13.24 -1.13
N ILE A 28 -9.77 -12.36 -1.77
CA ILE A 28 -11.15 -12.05 -1.46
C ILE A 28 -11.95 -12.21 -2.76
N GLY A 29 -12.62 -13.33 -2.89
CA GLY A 29 -13.21 -13.76 -4.15
C GLY A 29 -12.10 -14.14 -5.15
N GLU A 30 -12.14 -13.59 -6.34
CA GLU A 30 -11.19 -13.91 -7.42
C GLU A 30 -9.90 -13.10 -7.37
N ASN A 31 -9.88 -11.98 -6.62
CA ASN A 31 -8.73 -11.07 -6.57
C ASN A 31 -8.13 -10.98 -5.16
N THR A 32 -6.89 -10.50 -5.06
CA THR A 32 -6.24 -10.19 -3.77
C THR A 32 -6.72 -8.85 -3.22
N ILE A 33 -6.50 -8.59 -1.92
CA ILE A 33 -6.80 -7.27 -1.31
C ILE A 33 -6.07 -6.18 -2.08
N LEU A 34 -4.76 -6.34 -2.28
CA LEU A 34 -3.93 -5.41 -3.02
C LEU A 34 -4.35 -5.29 -4.49
N GLY A 35 -4.63 -6.41 -5.15
CA GLY A 35 -5.05 -6.42 -6.54
C GLY A 35 -6.31 -5.58 -6.78
N ARG A 36 -7.33 -5.71 -5.92
CA ARG A 36 -8.55 -4.88 -6.00
C ARG A 36 -8.25 -3.38 -5.89
N MET A 37 -7.32 -3.02 -5.02
CA MET A 37 -6.90 -1.62 -4.85
C MET A 37 -6.17 -1.11 -6.09
N LEU A 38 -5.21 -1.87 -6.60
CA LEU A 38 -4.44 -1.48 -7.77
C LEU A 38 -5.28 -1.46 -9.05
N ASP A 39 -6.28 -2.32 -9.19
CA ASP A 39 -7.22 -2.28 -10.34
C ASP A 39 -7.98 -0.94 -10.45
N ASP A 40 -8.26 -0.28 -9.32
CA ASP A 40 -8.85 1.07 -9.32
C ASP A 40 -7.79 2.13 -9.61
N ILE A 41 -6.65 2.09 -8.92
CA ILE A 41 -5.60 3.10 -9.02
C ILE A 41 -4.92 3.09 -10.41
N ASP A 42 -4.76 1.92 -11.04
CA ASP A 42 -4.14 1.78 -12.36
C ASP A 42 -4.90 2.52 -13.46
N ARG A 43 -6.19 2.81 -13.26
CA ARG A 43 -7.03 3.59 -14.16
C ARG A 43 -6.86 5.11 -14.03
N ILE A 44 -6.12 5.57 -13.02
CA ILE A 44 -5.91 7.00 -12.76
C ILE A 44 -4.78 7.50 -13.67
N PRO A 45 -5.06 8.43 -14.63
CA PRO A 45 -4.06 8.86 -15.62
C PRO A 45 -2.84 9.55 -15.00
N GLU A 46 -3.01 10.19 -13.86
CA GLU A 46 -1.96 10.90 -13.14
C GLU A 46 -0.93 9.94 -12.50
N ILE A 47 -1.32 8.70 -12.25
CA ILE A 47 -0.40 7.67 -11.74
C ILE A 47 0.44 7.16 -12.92
N ASP A 48 1.74 7.13 -12.74
CA ASP A 48 2.71 6.65 -13.73
C ASP A 48 3.49 5.41 -13.28
N GLU A 49 3.42 5.06 -11.98
CA GLU A 49 4.09 3.89 -11.42
C GLU A 49 3.42 3.46 -10.10
N HIS A 50 3.39 2.15 -9.84
CA HIS A 50 3.06 1.55 -8.55
C HIS A 50 4.32 1.08 -7.85
N ILE A 51 4.59 1.62 -6.66
CA ILE A 51 5.73 1.25 -5.82
C ILE A 51 5.20 0.57 -4.57
N ILE A 52 5.52 -0.70 -4.39
CA ILE A 52 5.06 -1.52 -3.26
C ILE A 52 6.23 -1.72 -2.30
N ILE A 53 6.13 -1.16 -1.10
CA ILE A 53 7.15 -1.32 -0.07
C ILE A 53 6.79 -2.50 0.82
N THR A 54 7.68 -3.47 0.92
CA THR A 54 7.49 -4.70 1.69
C THR A 54 8.73 -5.03 2.50
N ASN A 55 8.58 -5.90 3.49
CA ASN A 55 9.72 -6.43 4.24
C ASN A 55 10.44 -7.54 3.46
N HIS A 56 11.69 -7.81 3.85
CA HIS A 56 12.55 -8.82 3.20
C HIS A 56 11.90 -10.21 3.15
N LYS A 57 11.22 -10.60 4.21
CA LYS A 57 10.56 -11.91 4.32
C LYS A 57 9.56 -12.17 3.19
N PHE A 58 8.88 -11.14 2.71
CA PHE A 58 7.80 -11.28 1.72
C PHE A 58 8.14 -10.70 0.36
N ALA A 59 9.30 -10.08 0.17
CA ALA A 59 9.68 -9.43 -1.08
C ALA A 59 9.54 -10.36 -2.30
N GLY A 60 10.09 -11.57 -2.25
CA GLY A 60 9.98 -12.54 -3.34
C GLY A 60 8.54 -12.97 -3.66
N ILE A 61 7.64 -12.99 -2.64
CA ILE A 61 6.22 -13.30 -2.87
C ILE A 61 5.52 -12.15 -3.61
N PHE A 62 5.84 -10.91 -3.27
CA PHE A 62 5.31 -9.74 -3.98
C PHE A 62 5.84 -9.65 -5.41
N GLU A 63 7.13 -9.94 -5.63
CA GLU A 63 7.73 -10.00 -6.97
C GLU A 63 7.05 -11.05 -7.84
N GLU A 64 6.86 -12.27 -7.32
CA GLU A 64 6.16 -13.34 -8.03
C GLU A 64 4.71 -12.95 -8.33
N TRP A 65 4.01 -12.34 -7.38
CA TRP A 65 2.65 -11.86 -7.59
C TRP A 65 2.61 -10.76 -8.66
N ALA A 66 3.49 -9.76 -8.57
CA ALA A 66 3.54 -8.64 -9.51
C ALA A 66 3.81 -9.11 -10.94
N SER A 67 4.69 -10.10 -11.12
CA SER A 67 5.02 -10.67 -12.45
C SER A 67 3.84 -11.32 -13.18
N LYS A 68 2.79 -11.67 -12.45
CA LYS A 68 1.56 -12.30 -12.97
C LYS A 68 0.44 -11.28 -13.26
N GLN A 69 0.67 -10.01 -12.94
CA GLN A 69 -0.32 -8.96 -13.15
C GLN A 69 -0.14 -8.30 -14.54
N SER A 70 -1.21 -7.68 -15.03
CA SER A 70 -1.24 -7.00 -16.32
C SER A 70 -1.67 -5.54 -16.15
N TYR A 71 -1.02 -4.82 -15.20
CA TYR A 71 -1.25 -3.39 -15.02
C TYR A 71 -0.69 -2.58 -16.19
N THR A 72 -1.29 -1.42 -16.43
CA THR A 72 -0.83 -0.50 -17.49
C THR A 72 0.40 0.28 -17.06
N LYS A 73 0.63 0.43 -15.77
CA LYS A 73 1.79 1.10 -15.18
C LYS A 73 2.79 0.07 -14.64
N PRO A 74 4.08 0.39 -14.67
CA PRO A 74 5.09 -0.46 -14.06
C PRO A 74 4.84 -0.65 -12.56
N VAL A 75 5.17 -1.85 -12.06
CA VAL A 75 5.11 -2.20 -10.63
C VAL A 75 6.53 -2.43 -10.13
N THR A 76 6.97 -1.61 -9.19
CA THR A 76 8.28 -1.72 -8.54
C THR A 76 8.12 -2.25 -7.11
N ILE A 77 8.84 -3.32 -6.76
CA ILE A 77 8.87 -3.85 -5.39
C ILE A 77 10.09 -3.28 -4.67
N VAL A 78 9.87 -2.69 -3.51
CA VAL A 78 10.92 -2.15 -2.64
C VAL A 78 10.99 -2.99 -1.38
N ASP A 79 12.06 -3.74 -1.24
CA ASP A 79 12.42 -4.46 -0.02
C ASP A 79 13.08 -3.48 0.97
N ASP A 80 12.48 -3.33 2.17
CA ASP A 80 12.98 -2.47 3.24
C ASP A 80 14.13 -3.10 4.04
N GLY A 81 14.46 -4.37 3.75
CA GLY A 81 15.53 -5.13 4.40
C GLY A 81 15.19 -5.67 5.79
N THR A 82 13.98 -5.44 6.31
CA THR A 82 13.59 -5.96 7.64
C THR A 82 13.13 -7.41 7.57
N GLU A 83 13.54 -8.23 8.54
CA GLU A 83 13.24 -9.67 8.57
C GLU A 83 12.22 -10.06 9.64
N THR A 84 12.04 -9.21 10.66
CA THR A 84 11.18 -9.51 11.81
C THR A 84 10.29 -8.31 12.17
N ASN A 85 9.20 -8.60 12.90
CA ASN A 85 8.32 -7.53 13.39
C ASN A 85 9.04 -6.56 14.35
N ASP A 86 10.08 -7.01 15.04
CA ASP A 86 10.82 -6.17 15.99
C ASP A 86 11.80 -5.21 15.30
N THR A 87 12.24 -5.56 14.08
CA THR A 87 13.15 -4.75 13.26
C THR A 87 12.43 -3.84 12.28
N ARG A 88 11.09 -3.91 12.19
CA ARG A 88 10.29 -3.11 11.26
C ARG A 88 10.58 -1.62 11.36
N LEU A 89 10.64 -0.94 10.25
CA LEU A 89 10.87 0.51 10.19
C LEU A 89 9.61 1.30 10.58
N GLY A 90 8.44 0.81 10.19
CA GLY A 90 7.15 1.50 10.31
C GLY A 90 6.84 2.40 9.12
N ALA A 91 5.55 2.64 8.89
CA ALA A 91 5.03 3.22 7.66
C ALA A 91 5.72 4.51 7.19
N VAL A 92 6.06 5.41 8.13
CA VAL A 92 6.73 6.68 7.78
C VAL A 92 8.18 6.43 7.34
N CYS A 93 8.91 5.57 8.06
CA CYS A 93 10.29 5.25 7.70
C CYS A 93 10.36 4.38 6.43
N ASP A 94 9.38 3.49 6.20
CA ASP A 94 9.24 2.73 4.96
C ASP A 94 9.08 3.68 3.76
N LEU A 95 8.22 4.70 3.91
CA LEU A 95 8.03 5.72 2.88
C LEU A 95 9.32 6.49 2.61
N LEU A 96 9.98 7.00 3.66
CA LEU A 96 11.24 7.74 3.53
C LEU A 96 12.34 6.88 2.89
N PHE A 97 12.42 5.61 3.28
CA PHE A 97 13.38 4.66 2.70
C PHE A 97 13.16 4.47 1.19
N ALA A 98 11.90 4.31 0.76
CA ALA A 98 11.60 4.17 -0.67
C ALA A 98 11.85 5.47 -1.45
N MET A 99 11.53 6.63 -0.88
CA MET A 99 11.80 7.93 -1.49
C MET A 99 13.30 8.13 -1.71
N ASP A 100 14.11 7.82 -0.71
CA ASP A 100 15.58 7.93 -0.81
C ASP A 100 16.15 6.93 -1.82
N LYS A 101 15.76 5.67 -1.71
CA LYS A 101 16.25 4.56 -2.56
C LYS A 101 15.95 4.77 -4.04
N LEU A 102 14.78 5.30 -4.36
CA LEU A 102 14.31 5.51 -5.74
C LEU A 102 14.44 6.97 -6.21
N HIS A 103 14.98 7.86 -5.39
CA HIS A 103 15.12 9.30 -5.67
C HIS A 103 13.78 9.94 -6.09
N ILE A 104 12.69 9.64 -5.34
CA ILE A 104 11.36 10.13 -5.66
C ILE A 104 11.25 11.61 -5.27
N ASP A 105 11.07 12.46 -6.28
CA ASP A 105 10.75 13.89 -6.14
C ASP A 105 9.51 14.19 -6.99
N ASP A 106 8.35 13.72 -6.53
CA ASP A 106 7.07 13.80 -7.25
C ASP A 106 5.90 13.83 -6.25
N ASP A 107 4.73 14.20 -6.74
CA ASP A 107 3.49 13.97 -6.01
C ASP A 107 3.27 12.47 -5.77
N MET A 108 2.71 12.12 -4.62
CA MET A 108 2.50 10.73 -4.23
C MET A 108 1.08 10.48 -3.74
N LEU A 109 0.47 9.40 -4.21
CA LEU A 109 -0.68 8.77 -3.59
C LEU A 109 -0.18 7.66 -2.66
N VAL A 110 -0.24 7.87 -1.33
CA VAL A 110 0.23 6.89 -0.34
C VAL A 110 -0.95 6.12 0.22
N VAL A 111 -0.91 4.80 0.11
CA VAL A 111 -1.99 3.90 0.55
C VAL A 111 -1.47 2.75 1.40
N ALA A 112 -2.27 2.30 2.37
CA ALA A 112 -1.98 1.08 3.13
C ALA A 112 -2.58 -0.14 2.42
N ALA A 113 -1.77 -1.17 2.21
CA ALA A 113 -2.11 -2.35 1.40
C ALA A 113 -3.16 -3.30 2.01
N ASP A 114 -3.60 -3.07 3.23
CA ASP A 114 -4.41 -4.02 4.01
C ASP A 114 -5.89 -3.61 4.15
N ASN A 115 -6.32 -2.61 3.41
CA ASN A 115 -7.67 -2.07 3.43
C ASN A 115 -8.49 -2.51 2.21
N ILE A 116 -9.78 -2.77 2.44
CA ILE A 116 -10.77 -2.94 1.39
C ILE A 116 -11.62 -1.68 1.36
N LEU A 117 -11.53 -0.96 0.26
CA LEU A 117 -12.21 0.31 0.07
C LEU A 117 -13.39 0.14 -0.90
N PHE A 118 -14.47 0.88 -0.65
CA PHE A 118 -15.70 0.85 -1.45
C PHE A 118 -15.95 2.18 -2.18
N PHE A 119 -14.89 2.95 -2.39
CA PHE A 119 -14.89 4.18 -3.16
C PHE A 119 -13.71 4.16 -4.14
N SER A 120 -13.72 5.02 -5.15
CA SER A 120 -12.61 5.14 -6.09
C SER A 120 -11.57 6.17 -5.60
N PHE A 121 -10.30 5.81 -5.70
CA PHE A 121 -9.18 6.75 -5.47
C PHE A 121 -9.17 7.91 -6.48
N ARG A 122 -9.84 7.76 -7.62
CA ARG A 122 -9.98 8.83 -8.61
C ARG A 122 -10.54 10.11 -7.99
N GLU A 123 -11.63 9.99 -7.21
CA GLU A 123 -12.27 11.14 -6.56
C GLU A 123 -11.33 11.82 -5.55
N PHE A 124 -10.53 11.03 -4.83
CA PHE A 124 -9.56 11.57 -3.88
C PHE A 124 -8.41 12.32 -4.58
N VAL A 125 -7.87 11.77 -5.68
CA VAL A 125 -6.83 12.41 -6.48
C VAL A 125 -7.36 13.71 -7.10
N ASP A 126 -8.56 13.71 -7.67
CA ASP A 126 -9.19 14.91 -8.21
C ASP A 126 -9.40 15.99 -7.13
N PHE A 127 -9.84 15.60 -5.94
CA PHE A 127 -9.98 16.52 -4.80
C PHE A 127 -8.63 17.14 -4.41
N ALA A 128 -7.58 16.32 -4.29
CA ALA A 128 -6.24 16.81 -3.92
C ALA A 128 -5.69 17.80 -4.97
N LYS A 129 -5.90 17.54 -6.26
CA LYS A 129 -5.52 18.45 -7.36
C LYS A 129 -6.24 19.80 -7.26
N VAL A 130 -7.53 19.79 -6.98
CA VAL A 130 -8.31 21.02 -6.80
C VAL A 130 -7.83 21.81 -5.59
N LYS A 131 -7.46 21.13 -4.50
CA LYS A 131 -6.94 21.77 -3.28
C LYS A 131 -5.53 22.31 -3.45
N GLY A 132 -4.70 21.73 -4.31
CA GLY A 132 -3.30 22.11 -4.51
C GLY A 132 -2.45 21.99 -3.24
N SER A 133 -2.77 21.03 -2.37
CA SER A 133 -2.09 20.78 -1.10
C SER A 133 -2.17 19.31 -0.70
N SER A 134 -1.36 18.92 0.27
CA SER A 134 -1.45 17.57 0.86
C SER A 134 -2.82 17.35 1.48
N CYS A 135 -3.43 16.20 1.17
CA CYS A 135 -4.74 15.79 1.66
C CYS A 135 -4.66 14.44 2.35
N ILE A 136 -5.48 14.24 3.38
CA ILE A 136 -5.67 12.95 4.02
C ILE A 136 -7.14 12.56 3.96
N MET A 137 -7.40 11.27 3.86
CA MET A 137 -8.74 10.71 3.90
C MET A 137 -9.10 10.37 5.34
N CYS A 138 -10.22 10.87 5.81
CA CYS A 138 -10.71 10.64 7.17
C CYS A 138 -12.16 10.14 7.13
N HIS A 139 -12.54 9.37 8.14
CA HIS A 139 -13.93 9.06 8.40
C HIS A 139 -14.29 9.46 9.82
N GLU A 140 -15.54 9.81 10.04
CA GLU A 140 -16.04 10.11 11.36
C GLU A 140 -16.20 8.83 12.19
N GLN A 141 -15.57 8.78 13.36
CA GLN A 141 -15.71 7.68 14.30
C GLN A 141 -16.67 8.08 15.43
N PRO A 142 -17.88 7.50 15.52
CA PRO A 142 -18.92 7.93 16.45
C PRO A 142 -18.64 7.59 17.92
N SER A 143 -17.59 6.81 18.22
CA SER A 143 -17.28 6.38 19.57
C SER A 143 -15.79 6.55 19.91
N ILE A 144 -15.51 7.35 20.94
CA ILE A 144 -14.16 7.54 21.50
C ILE A 144 -13.59 6.21 22.03
N GLU A 145 -14.42 5.32 22.58
CA GLU A 145 -13.99 4.02 23.09
C GLU A 145 -13.43 3.11 21.99
N LYS A 146 -13.90 3.25 20.74
CA LYS A 146 -13.34 2.53 19.59
C LYS A 146 -11.98 3.06 19.18
N LEU A 147 -11.75 4.37 19.32
CA LEU A 147 -10.46 5.00 19.02
C LEU A 147 -9.36 4.59 20.01
N GLN A 148 -9.73 4.28 21.25
CA GLN A 148 -8.77 3.88 22.30
C GLN A 148 -8.33 2.41 22.19
N ARG A 149 -8.95 1.61 21.31
CA ARG A 149 -8.65 0.19 21.11
C ARG A 149 -7.78 -0.08 19.87
N THR A 150 -7.41 0.93 19.13
CA THR A 150 -6.52 0.87 17.97
C THR A 150 -5.11 1.23 18.36
#